data_8ed2ba3d52d77403d7da435e9dfe57a1
#
_entry.id   8ed2ba3d52d77403d7da435e9dfe57a1
#
_cell.length_a   1.000
_cell.length_b   1.000
_cell.length_c   1.000
_cell.angle_alpha   90.00
_cell.angle_beta   90.00
_cell.angle_gamma   90.00
#
_symmetry.space_group_name_H-M   'P 1'
#
loop_
_entity.id
_entity.type
_entity.pdbx_description
1 polymer ?
#
loop_
_entity_poly.entity_id
_entity_poly.type
_entity_poly.pdbx_seq_one_letter_code
_entity_poly.pdbx_strand_id
1 'polypeptide(L)'
;FFFQAEDGIRDTSVTGVQTCALPILNHPNENPKASFLNSTISNNEIPIVAVSDYIKMVPNQISPYIKNPFYVLGTDGFGRSDTRESLRKFFEIDRYYIVLNSLKALVDQGKIEKSVIEKAMDKYNIDSEKPDPINS
;
A
#
# COMPACT_ATOMS: atom_id res chain seq x y z
N PHE A 1 8.54 -7.01 -6.38
CA PHE A 1 9.37 -6.79 -7.58
C PHE A 1 10.46 -7.85 -7.58
N PHE A 2 10.22 -8.97 -8.26
CA PHE A 2 11.30 -9.83 -8.70
C PHE A 2 11.82 -9.26 -10.01
N PHE A 3 12.76 -8.35 -9.92
CA PHE A 3 13.67 -8.10 -11.01
C PHE A 3 14.80 -9.09 -10.85
N GLN A 4 14.80 -10.14 -11.66
CA GLN A 4 16.00 -10.85 -11.96
C GLN A 4 16.87 -9.87 -12.75
N ALA A 5 17.87 -9.31 -12.10
CA ALA A 5 18.83 -8.44 -12.75
C ALA A 5 19.69 -9.28 -13.67
N GLU A 6 19.25 -9.48 -14.89
CA GLU A 6 20.16 -9.81 -15.98
C GLU A 6 20.92 -8.53 -16.30
N ASP A 7 22.20 -8.56 -16.00
CA ASP A 7 23.25 -7.66 -16.45
C ASP A 7 22.96 -6.16 -16.46
N GLY A 8 23.30 -5.49 -15.37
CA GLY A 8 23.69 -4.10 -15.38
C GLY A 8 22.70 -3.07 -14.87
N ILE A 9 21.44 -3.41 -14.60
CA ILE A 9 20.51 -2.52 -13.90
C ILE A 9 20.49 -2.90 -12.43
N ARG A 10 21.48 -2.42 -11.69
CA ARG A 10 21.39 -2.38 -10.23
C ARG A 10 20.44 -1.26 -9.85
N ASP A 11 19.16 -1.57 -9.75
CA ASP A 11 18.24 -0.68 -9.08
C ASP A 11 18.65 -0.62 -7.60
N THR A 12 19.19 0.51 -7.20
CA THR A 12 19.65 0.76 -5.83
C THR A 12 18.51 0.63 -4.81
N SER A 13 17.26 0.80 -5.22
CA SER A 13 16.08 0.63 -4.37
C SER A 13 15.82 -0.84 -4.05
N VAL A 14 15.92 -1.73 -5.02
CA VAL A 14 15.79 -3.18 -4.81
C VAL A 14 16.97 -3.71 -3.99
N THR A 15 18.17 -3.27 -4.30
CA THR A 15 19.37 -3.64 -3.53
C THR A 15 19.26 -3.14 -2.08
N GLY A 16 18.70 -1.94 -1.87
CA GLY A 16 18.46 -1.40 -0.53
C GLY A 16 17.48 -2.21 0.31
N VAL A 17 16.46 -2.81 -0.29
CA VAL A 17 15.53 -3.72 0.41
C VAL A 17 16.19 -5.07 0.69
N GLN A 18 16.88 -5.67 -0.27
CA GLN A 18 17.51 -6.98 -0.12
C GLN A 18 18.70 -6.97 0.84
N THR A 19 19.47 -5.91 0.89
CA THR A 19 20.65 -5.82 1.77
C THR A 19 20.31 -5.51 3.23
N CYS A 20 19.05 -5.25 3.56
CA CYS A 20 18.66 -5.01 4.96
C CYS A 20 18.90 -6.23 5.87
N ALA A 21 18.76 -7.44 5.37
CA ALA A 21 18.98 -8.67 6.13
C ALA A 21 20.47 -9.05 6.24
N LEU A 22 21.25 -8.87 5.17
CA LEU A 22 22.67 -9.24 5.12
C LEU A 22 23.53 -8.49 6.13
N PRO A 23 23.41 -7.17 6.32
CA PRO A 23 24.16 -6.45 7.36
C PRO A 23 23.90 -6.96 8.77
N ILE A 24 22.65 -7.33 9.08
CA ILE A 24 22.28 -7.87 10.40
C ILE A 24 22.96 -9.23 10.63
N LEU A 25 23.00 -10.08 9.62
CA LEU A 25 23.63 -11.41 9.72
C LEU A 25 25.16 -11.34 9.79
N ASN A 26 25.78 -10.45 9.03
CA ASN A 26 27.22 -10.32 8.95
C ASN A 26 27.82 -9.46 10.08
N HIS A 27 27.03 -8.56 10.65
CA HIS A 27 27.45 -7.61 11.69
C HIS A 27 26.44 -7.57 12.84
N PRO A 28 26.31 -8.67 13.62
CA PRO A 28 25.28 -8.79 14.65
C PRO A 28 25.41 -7.78 15.79
N ASN A 29 26.58 -7.20 15.96
CA ASN A 29 26.88 -6.20 17.01
C ASN A 29 26.73 -4.74 16.53
N GLU A 30 26.40 -4.52 15.25
CA GLU A 30 26.20 -3.20 14.70
C GLU A 30 24.70 -2.85 14.68
N ASN A 31 24.38 -1.56 14.76
CA ASN A 31 23.01 -1.11 14.56
C ASN A 31 22.56 -1.41 13.12
N PRO A 32 21.35 -1.95 12.92
CA PRO A 32 20.81 -2.23 11.61
C PRO A 32 20.84 -0.99 10.71
N LYS A 33 21.43 -1.11 9.53
CA LYS A 33 21.38 -0.02 8.54
C LYS A 33 19.92 0.22 8.11
N ALA A 34 19.52 1.48 8.07
CA ALA A 34 18.21 1.84 7.55
C ALA A 34 18.10 1.44 6.07
N SER A 35 16.97 0.81 5.70
CA SER A 35 16.70 0.53 4.30
C SER A 35 16.54 1.82 3.51
N PHE A 36 16.73 1.77 2.19
CA PHE A 36 16.46 2.90 1.31
C PHE A 36 15.02 3.41 1.50
N LEU A 37 14.05 2.51 1.61
CA LEU A 37 12.66 2.88 1.87
C LEU A 37 12.50 3.68 3.17
N ASN A 38 13.09 3.19 4.27
CA ASN A 38 13.01 3.90 5.55
C ASN A 38 13.76 5.24 5.55
N SER A 39 14.84 5.36 4.79
CA SER A 39 15.56 6.63 4.66
C SER A 39 14.80 7.65 3.80
N THR A 40 14.06 7.18 2.80
CA THR A 40 13.23 8.01 1.92
C THR A 40 11.93 8.45 2.60
N ILE A 41 11.31 7.52 3.35
CA ILE A 41 10.10 7.76 4.14
C ILE A 41 10.54 8.13 5.56
N SER A 42 11.02 9.34 5.73
CA SER A 42 11.67 9.78 6.98
C SER A 42 10.73 9.98 8.17
N ASN A 43 9.42 10.04 7.95
CA ASN A 43 8.44 10.23 9.02
C ASN A 43 7.57 8.98 9.21
N ASN A 44 7.89 8.19 10.23
CA ASN A 44 7.19 6.94 10.56
C ASN A 44 5.74 7.13 11.06
N GLU A 45 5.29 8.34 11.30
CA GLU A 45 3.95 8.64 11.78
C GLU A 45 2.95 8.91 10.64
N ILE A 46 3.44 9.09 9.41
CA ILE A 46 2.58 9.35 8.25
C ILE A 46 2.08 8.01 7.70
N PRO A 47 0.76 7.79 7.60
CA PRO A 47 0.24 6.59 6.97
C PRO A 47 0.51 6.60 5.47
N ILE A 48 0.75 5.42 4.93
CA ILE A 48 1.00 5.20 3.50
C ILE A 48 -0.15 4.39 2.94
N VAL A 49 -0.74 4.87 1.85
CA VAL A 49 -1.74 4.15 1.07
C VAL A 49 -1.11 3.77 -0.27
N ALA A 50 -0.84 2.48 -0.46
CA ALA A 50 -0.34 1.93 -1.72
C ALA A 50 -1.51 1.46 -2.57
N VAL A 51 -1.51 1.83 -3.84
CA VAL A 51 -2.57 1.47 -4.79
C VAL A 51 -1.94 0.80 -6.01
N SER A 52 -2.53 -0.30 -6.45
CA SER A 52 -2.04 -1.06 -7.60
C SER A 52 -3.18 -1.58 -8.45
N ASP A 53 -2.98 -1.65 -9.76
CA ASP A 53 -3.86 -2.36 -10.69
C ASP A 53 -3.65 -3.90 -10.63
N TYR A 54 -2.78 -4.38 -9.72
CA TYR A 54 -2.54 -5.78 -9.41
C TYR A 54 -3.16 -6.18 -8.06
N ILE A 55 -3.10 -7.47 -7.74
CA ILE A 55 -3.54 -8.01 -6.44
C ILE A 55 -2.75 -7.34 -5.30
N LYS A 56 -3.40 -7.16 -4.14
CA LYS A 56 -2.82 -6.51 -2.94
C LYS A 56 -1.52 -7.16 -2.48
N MET A 57 -1.32 -8.44 -2.77
CA MET A 57 -0.10 -9.14 -2.41
C MET A 57 1.15 -8.50 -3.00
N VAL A 58 1.07 -7.93 -4.22
CA VAL A 58 2.22 -7.32 -4.90
C VAL A 58 2.78 -6.13 -4.12
N PRO A 59 2.03 -5.05 -3.86
CA PRO A 59 2.54 -3.95 -3.05
C PRO A 59 2.75 -4.33 -1.58
N ASN A 60 2.05 -5.34 -1.06
CA ASN A 60 2.19 -5.77 0.32
C ASN A 60 3.54 -6.46 0.62
N GLN A 61 4.25 -6.91 -0.40
CA GLN A 61 5.59 -7.52 -0.24
C GLN A 61 6.62 -6.58 0.41
N ILE A 62 6.43 -5.27 0.31
CA ILE A 62 7.33 -4.29 0.92
C ILE A 62 6.94 -3.92 2.36
N SER A 63 5.77 -4.35 2.84
CA SER A 63 5.27 -4.01 4.18
C SER A 63 6.24 -4.34 5.33
N PRO A 64 7.00 -5.46 5.31
CA PRO A 64 7.96 -5.76 6.38
C PRO A 64 9.10 -4.75 6.50
N TYR A 65 9.35 -3.98 5.45
CA TYR A 65 10.43 -3.00 5.38
C TYR A 65 9.96 -1.56 5.61
N ILE A 66 8.66 -1.37 5.86
CA ILE A 66 8.03 -0.07 6.12
C ILE A 66 7.60 -0.03 7.57
N LYS A 67 8.03 1.00 8.30
CA LYS A 67 7.65 1.20 9.70
C LYS A 67 6.35 1.98 9.87
N ASN A 68 5.95 2.68 8.82
CA ASN A 68 4.72 3.48 8.79
C ASN A 68 3.48 2.56 8.78
N PRO A 69 2.34 3.01 9.28
CA PRO A 69 1.05 2.37 9.00
C PRO A 69 0.84 2.25 7.49
N PHE A 70 0.67 1.01 7.01
CA PHE A 70 0.69 0.71 5.58
C PHE A 70 -0.62 0.07 5.16
N TYR A 71 -1.34 0.72 4.25
CA TYR A 71 -2.63 0.30 3.73
C TYR A 71 -2.50 0.01 2.24
N VAL A 72 -3.10 -1.07 1.78
CA VAL A 72 -2.96 -1.53 0.39
C VAL A 72 -4.33 -1.66 -0.28
N LEU A 73 -4.47 -1.04 -1.44
CA LEU A 73 -5.58 -1.23 -2.36
C LEU A 73 -5.09 -1.97 -3.61
N GLY A 74 -5.86 -2.95 -4.06
CA GLY A 74 -5.52 -3.75 -5.23
C GLY A 74 -6.72 -4.49 -5.81
N THR A 75 -6.53 -5.15 -6.94
CA THR A 75 -7.57 -5.84 -7.70
C THR A 75 -7.66 -7.31 -7.29
N ASP A 76 -8.04 -7.58 -6.04
CA ASP A 76 -8.29 -8.95 -5.59
C ASP A 76 -9.67 -9.43 -6.08
N GLY A 77 -9.75 -10.69 -6.49
CA GLY A 77 -10.96 -11.31 -6.98
C GLY A 77 -10.83 -11.86 -8.40
N PHE A 78 -11.96 -12.23 -8.99
CA PHE A 78 -11.99 -12.74 -10.37
C PHE A 78 -11.92 -11.61 -11.39
N GLY A 79 -11.21 -11.86 -12.52
CA GLY A 79 -11.13 -10.92 -13.62
C GLY A 79 -12.52 -10.65 -14.24
N ARG A 80 -12.75 -9.38 -14.61
CA ARG A 80 -13.98 -8.93 -15.26
C ARG A 80 -13.64 -8.13 -16.51
N SER A 81 -14.58 -8.15 -17.46
CA SER A 81 -14.54 -7.31 -18.66
C SER A 81 -15.52 -6.17 -18.52
N ASP A 82 -15.00 -4.95 -18.40
CA ASP A 82 -15.80 -3.72 -18.32
C ASP A 82 -14.91 -2.52 -18.68
N THR A 83 -15.47 -1.33 -18.65
CA THR A 83 -14.69 -0.10 -18.79
C THR A 83 -13.69 0.05 -17.64
N ARG A 84 -12.59 0.74 -17.89
CA ARG A 84 -11.59 1.01 -16.85
C ARG A 84 -12.17 1.69 -15.61
N GLU A 85 -13.13 2.61 -15.81
CA GLU A 85 -13.78 3.33 -14.72
C GLU A 85 -14.65 2.40 -13.88
N SER A 86 -15.47 1.56 -14.51
CA SER A 86 -16.31 0.57 -13.85
C SER A 86 -15.47 -0.45 -13.07
N LEU A 87 -14.39 -0.94 -13.68
CA LEU A 87 -13.47 -1.90 -13.01
C LEU A 87 -12.80 -1.29 -11.79
N ARG A 88 -12.30 -0.05 -11.87
CA ARG A 88 -11.69 0.62 -10.72
C ARG A 88 -12.67 0.86 -9.58
N LYS A 89 -13.90 1.22 -9.91
CA LYS A 89 -14.97 1.35 -8.92
C LYS A 89 -15.35 0.00 -8.31
N PHE A 90 -15.42 -1.05 -9.14
CA PHE A 90 -15.71 -2.40 -8.68
C PHE A 90 -14.65 -2.93 -7.71
N PHE A 91 -13.37 -2.83 -8.07
CA PHE A 91 -12.24 -3.27 -7.25
C PHE A 91 -11.82 -2.30 -6.15
N GLU A 92 -12.54 -1.20 -5.97
CA GLU A 92 -12.30 -0.23 -4.89
C GLU A 92 -10.92 0.42 -4.94
N ILE A 93 -10.40 0.64 -6.15
CA ILE A 93 -9.10 1.28 -6.40
C ILE A 93 -9.22 2.63 -7.13
N ASP A 94 -10.43 3.18 -7.19
CA ASP A 94 -10.64 4.50 -7.75
C ASP A 94 -10.20 5.62 -6.78
N ARG A 95 -10.23 6.86 -7.28
CA ARG A 95 -9.84 8.04 -6.49
C ARG A 95 -10.64 8.22 -5.22
N TYR A 96 -11.90 7.80 -5.18
CA TYR A 96 -12.77 7.97 -4.01
C TYR A 96 -12.40 6.99 -2.91
N TYR A 97 -12.14 5.74 -3.27
CA TYR A 97 -11.66 4.73 -2.32
C TYR A 97 -10.25 5.03 -1.81
N ILE A 98 -9.38 5.63 -2.64
CA ILE A 98 -8.07 6.12 -2.19
C ILE A 98 -8.23 7.19 -1.11
N VAL A 99 -9.13 8.15 -1.33
CA VAL A 99 -9.44 9.19 -0.32
C VAL A 99 -10.02 8.57 0.95
N LEU A 100 -11.00 7.66 0.84
CA LEU A 100 -11.60 7.00 2.00
C LEU A 100 -10.57 6.22 2.82
N ASN A 101 -9.69 5.46 2.18
CA ASN A 101 -8.62 4.75 2.87
C ASN A 101 -7.63 5.70 3.54
N SER A 102 -7.32 6.84 2.91
CA SER A 102 -6.47 7.87 3.50
C SER A 102 -7.12 8.49 4.74
N LEU A 103 -8.42 8.80 4.67
CA LEU A 103 -9.18 9.30 5.82
C LEU A 103 -9.26 8.25 6.92
N LYS A 104 -9.52 6.98 6.57
CA LYS A 104 -9.54 5.87 7.52
C LYS A 104 -8.20 5.75 8.25
N ALA A 105 -7.10 5.82 7.54
CA ALA A 105 -5.76 5.78 8.12
C ALA A 105 -5.51 6.93 9.11
N LEU A 106 -6.02 8.12 8.85
CA LEU A 106 -5.93 9.25 9.77
C LEU A 106 -6.86 9.11 10.99
N VAL A 107 -8.04 8.52 10.81
CA VAL A 107 -8.95 8.19 11.94
C VAL A 107 -8.31 7.14 12.85
N ASP A 108 -7.69 6.10 12.30
CA ASP A 108 -7.03 5.05 13.06
C ASP A 108 -5.86 5.61 13.90
N GLN A 109 -5.25 6.71 13.44
CA GLN A 109 -4.26 7.47 14.20
C GLN A 109 -4.85 8.48 15.19
N GLY A 110 -6.18 8.62 15.25
CA GLY A 110 -6.84 9.61 16.10
C GLY A 110 -6.64 11.06 15.67
N LYS A 111 -6.19 11.32 14.42
CA LYS A 111 -5.95 12.68 13.91
C LYS A 111 -7.21 13.38 13.43
N ILE A 112 -8.22 12.62 13.03
CA ILE A 112 -9.52 13.11 12.58
C ILE A 112 -10.65 12.26 13.17
N GLU A 113 -11.85 12.81 13.19
CA GLU A 113 -13.03 12.11 13.69
C GLU A 113 -13.64 11.16 12.64
N LYS A 114 -14.29 10.08 13.10
CA LYS A 114 -14.99 9.11 12.23
C LYS A 114 -16.07 9.74 11.37
N SER A 115 -16.74 10.77 11.87
CA SER A 115 -17.78 11.54 11.15
C SER A 115 -17.30 12.11 9.80
N VAL A 116 -15.99 12.29 9.64
CA VAL A 116 -15.41 12.76 8.37
C VAL A 116 -15.50 11.68 7.28
N ILE A 117 -15.32 10.40 7.67
CA ILE A 117 -15.46 9.27 6.72
C ILE A 117 -16.91 9.16 6.27
N GLU A 118 -17.88 9.22 7.19
CA GLU A 118 -19.31 9.15 6.89
C GLU A 118 -19.72 10.23 5.88
N LYS A 119 -19.32 11.49 6.15
CA LYS A 119 -19.55 12.60 5.21
C LYS A 119 -18.90 12.41 3.85
N ALA A 120 -17.72 11.77 3.81
CA ALA A 120 -17.03 11.50 2.55
C ALA A 120 -17.74 10.38 1.77
N MET A 121 -18.23 9.33 2.46
CA MET A 121 -19.02 8.26 1.85
C MET A 121 -20.30 8.79 1.22
N ASP A 122 -21.05 9.62 1.95
CA ASP A 122 -22.25 10.29 1.45
C ASP A 122 -21.95 11.18 0.25
N LYS A 123 -20.91 12.01 0.35
CA LYS A 123 -20.50 12.91 -0.74
C LYS A 123 -20.11 12.18 -2.02
N TYR A 124 -19.45 11.04 -1.90
CA TYR A 124 -18.99 10.24 -3.04
C TYR A 124 -19.99 9.17 -3.47
N ASN A 125 -21.14 9.10 -2.81
CA ASN A 125 -22.19 8.11 -3.08
C ASN A 125 -21.62 6.67 -3.09
N ILE A 126 -20.88 6.33 -2.01
CA ILE A 126 -20.31 5.01 -1.83
C ILE A 126 -21.33 4.10 -1.16
N ASP A 127 -21.60 2.98 -1.80
CA ASP A 127 -22.50 1.95 -1.27
C ASP A 127 -21.74 1.06 -0.28
N SER A 128 -22.14 1.12 0.99
CA SER A 128 -21.55 0.31 2.06
C SER A 128 -21.96 -1.16 2.00
N GLU A 129 -23.07 -1.47 1.33
CA GLU A 129 -23.64 -2.82 1.20
C GLU A 129 -23.19 -3.52 -0.09
N LYS A 130 -22.32 -2.88 -0.85
CA LYS A 130 -21.76 -3.45 -2.06
C LYS A 130 -21.04 -4.78 -1.76
N PRO A 131 -21.27 -5.84 -2.56
CA PRO A 131 -20.57 -7.10 -2.40
C PRO A 131 -19.04 -6.94 -2.49
N ASP A 132 -18.32 -7.69 -1.65
CA ASP A 132 -16.86 -7.73 -1.71
C ASP A 132 -16.41 -8.30 -3.08
N PRO A 133 -15.51 -7.62 -3.80
CA PRO A 133 -14.98 -8.08 -5.08
C PRO A 133 -14.38 -9.50 -5.06
N ILE A 134 -13.89 -9.95 -3.91
CA ILE A 134 -13.30 -11.29 -3.75
C ILE A 134 -14.40 -12.37 -3.83
N ASN A 135 -15.60 -12.05 -3.38
CA ASN A 135 -16.71 -12.99 -3.24
C ASN A 135 -17.80 -12.84 -4.32
N SER A 136 -17.59 -12.01 -5.34
CA SER A 136 -18.61 -11.68 -6.35
C SER A 136 -18.23 -12.08 -7.79
#